data_e15f60e63acc272333433c2e77afb859
#
_entry.id   e15f60e63acc272333433c2e77afb859
#
_cell.length_a   1.000
_cell.length_b   1.000
_cell.length_c   1.000
_cell.angle_alpha   90.00
_cell.angle_beta   90.00
_cell.angle_gamma   90.00
#
_symmetry.space_group_name_H-M   'P 1'
#
loop_
_entity.id
_entity.type
_entity.pdbx_description
1 polymer ?
#
loop_
_entity_poly.entity_id
_entity_poly.type
_entity_poly.pdbx_seq_one_letter_code
_entity_poly.pdbx_strand_id
1 'polypeptide(L)'
;DEVPNPYNPDGKKITFYDALNDLKALSNLDIYVTGSNSRMLSSDILTEFRGRSDEIRVHPLSFAEYYSAVGGDKEDAFENYAFYGGMPLILSRPTDAAKMQYLSSLFSEVYLKDIVERKKVKREDVLSDILDLLCSSVGSLTNPTRVADTINSKQKRSGENTVSPNTVKAYMDHLADAFLFTECKLSLIHI
;
A
#
# COMPACT_ATOMS: atom_id res chain seq x y z
N ASP A 1 -6.05 -16.14 -7.12
CA ASP A 1 -5.34 -16.92 -8.15
C ASP A 1 -5.92 -18.33 -8.20
N GLU A 2 -6.37 -18.76 -9.39
CA GLU A 2 -6.89 -20.11 -9.60
C GLU A 2 -5.74 -21.12 -9.56
N VAL A 3 -5.78 -22.04 -8.61
CA VAL A 3 -4.79 -23.12 -8.54
C VAL A 3 -5.34 -24.32 -9.31
N PRO A 4 -4.63 -24.81 -10.34
CA PRO A 4 -5.02 -26.06 -11.00
C PRO A 4 -4.96 -27.20 -9.98
N ASN A 5 -6.09 -27.86 -9.73
CA ASN A 5 -6.11 -29.05 -8.89
C ASN A 5 -6.02 -30.30 -9.76
N PRO A 6 -4.88 -31.02 -9.79
CA PRO A 6 -4.73 -32.22 -10.58
C PRO A 6 -5.60 -33.39 -10.10
N TYR A 7 -6.20 -33.29 -8.90
CA TYR A 7 -7.03 -34.34 -8.31
C TYR A 7 -8.54 -34.03 -8.38
N ASN A 8 -8.95 -32.98 -9.12
CA ASN A 8 -10.37 -32.72 -9.31
C ASN A 8 -10.89 -33.50 -10.53
N PRO A 9 -11.61 -34.62 -10.34
CA PRO A 9 -12.09 -35.45 -11.44
C PRO A 9 -13.10 -34.73 -12.35
N ASP A 10 -13.76 -33.66 -11.85
CA ASP A 10 -14.77 -32.91 -12.60
C ASP A 10 -14.18 -31.72 -13.37
N GLY A 11 -12.86 -31.53 -13.36
CA GLY A 11 -12.18 -30.44 -14.04
C GLY A 11 -12.55 -29.02 -13.51
N LYS A 12 -13.23 -28.94 -12.36
CA LYS A 12 -13.61 -27.68 -11.74
C LYS A 12 -12.39 -27.00 -11.16
N LYS A 13 -12.13 -25.78 -11.56
CA LYS A 13 -11.07 -24.98 -10.98
C LYS A 13 -11.39 -24.71 -9.51
N ILE A 14 -10.46 -25.05 -8.62
CA ILE A 14 -10.54 -24.73 -7.20
C ILE A 14 -9.82 -23.43 -6.98
N THR A 15 -10.50 -22.47 -6.37
CA THR A 15 -9.90 -21.21 -5.95
C THR A 15 -9.14 -21.38 -4.63
N PHE A 16 -8.25 -20.44 -4.34
CA PHE A 16 -7.58 -20.41 -3.02
C PHE A 16 -8.60 -20.28 -1.88
N TYR A 17 -9.72 -19.60 -2.12
CA TYR A 17 -10.82 -19.45 -1.16
C TYR A 17 -11.54 -20.76 -0.87
N ASP A 18 -11.75 -21.62 -1.88
CA ASP A 18 -12.34 -22.93 -1.66
C ASP A 18 -11.45 -23.78 -0.75
N ALA A 19 -10.13 -23.78 -0.98
CA ALA A 19 -9.17 -24.48 -0.14
C ALA A 19 -9.15 -23.94 1.30
N LEU A 20 -9.24 -22.62 1.50
CA LEU A 20 -9.34 -22.02 2.82
C LEU A 20 -10.65 -22.39 3.53
N ASN A 21 -11.78 -22.46 2.81
CA ASN A 21 -13.06 -22.89 3.38
C ASN A 21 -13.03 -24.34 3.85
N ASP A 22 -12.39 -25.23 3.05
CA ASP A 22 -12.23 -26.63 3.44
C ASP A 22 -11.35 -26.76 4.70
N LEU A 23 -10.23 -26.00 4.76
CA LEU A 23 -9.37 -25.98 5.94
C LEU A 23 -10.08 -25.47 7.19
N LYS A 24 -10.94 -24.44 7.05
CA LYS A 24 -11.76 -23.91 8.19
C LYS A 24 -12.76 -24.90 8.76
N ALA A 25 -13.12 -25.95 8.02
CA ALA A 25 -13.98 -27.01 8.53
C ALA A 25 -13.27 -27.90 9.56
N LEU A 26 -11.93 -27.82 9.64
CA LEU A 26 -11.13 -28.57 10.60
C LEU A 26 -11.01 -27.79 11.92
N SER A 27 -11.51 -28.37 13.01
CA SER A 27 -11.61 -27.69 14.32
C SER A 27 -10.29 -27.52 15.08
N ASN A 28 -9.20 -28.09 14.56
CA ASN A 28 -7.87 -28.06 15.17
C ASN A 28 -6.88 -27.14 14.44
N LEU A 29 -7.37 -26.24 13.59
CA LEU A 29 -6.53 -25.32 12.81
C LEU A 29 -6.88 -23.87 13.09
N ASP A 30 -5.85 -23.06 13.33
CA ASP A 30 -5.90 -21.62 13.25
C ASP A 30 -5.27 -21.18 11.92
N ILE A 31 -6.01 -20.43 11.10
CA ILE A 31 -5.59 -20.04 9.77
C ILE A 31 -5.32 -18.55 9.74
N TYR A 32 -4.09 -18.17 9.39
CA TYR A 32 -3.68 -16.79 9.19
C TYR A 32 -3.36 -16.58 7.71
N VAL A 33 -4.00 -15.58 7.10
CA VAL A 33 -3.75 -15.17 5.71
C VAL A 33 -3.18 -13.78 5.72
N THR A 34 -2.09 -13.57 5.00
CA THR A 34 -1.46 -12.26 4.88
C THR A 34 -1.40 -11.83 3.42
N GLY A 35 -1.45 -10.53 3.18
CA GLY A 35 -1.31 -9.95 1.84
C GLY A 35 -0.84 -8.51 1.90
N SER A 36 -0.15 -8.09 0.86
CA SER A 36 0.42 -6.74 0.70
C SER A 36 -0.55 -5.74 0.08
N ASN A 37 -1.81 -6.10 -0.14
CA ASN A 37 -2.78 -5.26 -0.83
C ASN A 37 -4.11 -5.27 -0.09
N SER A 38 -4.68 -4.08 0.16
CA SER A 38 -5.95 -3.91 0.86
C SER A 38 -7.11 -4.68 0.20
N ARG A 39 -7.15 -4.76 -1.12
CA ARG A 39 -8.23 -5.46 -1.85
C ARG A 39 -8.15 -6.97 -1.75
N MET A 40 -6.95 -7.55 -1.72
CA MET A 40 -6.82 -9.00 -1.53
C MET A 40 -7.33 -9.48 -0.18
N LEU A 41 -7.28 -8.61 0.84
CA LEU A 41 -7.68 -8.97 2.20
C LEU A 41 -9.09 -8.47 2.54
N SER A 42 -9.55 -7.34 1.99
CA SER A 42 -10.77 -6.70 2.46
C SER A 42 -12.02 -7.02 1.63
N SER A 43 -11.94 -7.00 0.28
CA SER A 43 -13.15 -7.18 -0.53
C SER A 43 -13.48 -8.64 -0.81
N ASP A 44 -12.48 -9.42 -1.19
CA ASP A 44 -12.71 -10.80 -1.62
C ASP A 44 -12.79 -11.72 -0.41
N ILE A 45 -11.84 -11.61 0.54
CA ILE A 45 -11.85 -12.40 1.77
C ILE A 45 -13.05 -12.06 2.65
N LEU A 46 -13.37 -10.79 2.86
CA LEU A 46 -14.52 -10.40 3.68
C LEU A 46 -15.85 -10.81 3.02
N THR A 47 -15.91 -10.86 1.69
CA THR A 47 -17.10 -11.30 0.98
C THR A 47 -17.29 -12.81 1.08
N GLU A 48 -16.24 -13.58 0.91
CA GLU A 48 -16.25 -15.04 1.01
C GLU A 48 -16.32 -15.56 2.45
N PHE A 49 -15.71 -14.83 3.39
CA PHE A 49 -15.63 -15.23 4.80
C PHE A 49 -16.52 -14.41 5.74
N ARG A 50 -17.59 -13.79 5.25
CA ARG A 50 -18.51 -12.92 6.01
C ARG A 50 -18.77 -13.44 7.42
N GLY A 51 -18.31 -12.65 8.42
CA GLY A 51 -18.53 -12.96 9.84
C GLY A 51 -17.77 -14.17 10.39
N ARG A 52 -16.75 -14.68 9.68
CA ARG A 52 -15.96 -15.84 10.06
C ARG A 52 -14.45 -15.59 10.09
N SER A 53 -14.04 -14.33 10.03
CA SER A 53 -12.63 -13.93 10.11
C SER A 53 -12.51 -12.56 10.76
N ASP A 54 -11.41 -12.37 11.46
CA ASP A 54 -11.01 -11.09 12.04
C ASP A 54 -9.89 -10.49 11.20
N GLU A 55 -9.93 -9.18 10.97
CA GLU A 55 -8.88 -8.44 10.27
C GLU A 55 -7.89 -7.87 11.28
N ILE A 56 -6.62 -8.25 11.15
CA ILE A 56 -5.52 -7.68 11.94
C ILE A 56 -4.70 -6.78 11.01
N ARG A 57 -4.74 -5.48 11.26
CA ARG A 57 -3.93 -4.50 10.54
C ARG A 57 -2.59 -4.30 11.23
N VAL A 58 -1.52 -4.62 10.52
CA VAL A 58 -0.15 -4.39 10.99
C VAL A 58 0.36 -3.10 10.34
N HIS A 59 0.63 -2.11 11.17
CA HIS A 59 1.18 -0.82 10.76
C HIS A 59 2.71 -0.80 11.01
N PRO A 60 3.45 0.11 10.35
CA PRO A 60 4.80 0.46 10.80
C PRO A 60 4.79 0.86 12.28
N LEU A 61 5.95 0.79 12.93
CA LEU A 61 6.10 1.17 14.33
C LEU A 61 5.58 2.60 14.55
N SER A 62 4.78 2.79 15.58
CA SER A 62 4.48 4.12 16.10
C SER A 62 5.73 4.74 16.71
N PHE A 63 5.74 6.07 16.91
CA PHE A 63 6.88 6.70 17.58
C PHE A 63 7.12 6.14 18.99
N ALA A 64 6.07 5.79 19.73
CA ALA A 64 6.20 5.20 21.06
C ALA A 64 6.93 3.84 21.02
N GLU A 65 6.58 2.98 20.07
CA GLU A 65 7.23 1.68 19.88
C GLU A 65 8.67 1.85 19.38
N TYR A 66 8.89 2.76 18.42
CA TYR A 66 10.23 3.10 17.94
C TYR A 66 11.12 3.61 19.09
N TYR A 67 10.64 4.58 19.86
CA TYR A 67 11.39 5.15 20.98
C TYR A 67 11.66 4.13 22.09
N SER A 68 10.70 3.23 22.34
CA SER A 68 10.89 2.12 23.28
C SER A 68 12.05 1.19 22.88
N ALA A 69 12.29 1.05 21.57
CA ALA A 69 13.35 0.19 21.04
C ALA A 69 14.73 0.88 20.99
N VAL A 70 14.77 2.18 20.65
CA VAL A 70 16.07 2.90 20.49
C VAL A 70 16.54 3.57 21.77
N GLY A 71 15.63 4.08 22.60
CA GLY A 71 15.95 4.86 23.80
C GLY A 71 16.66 6.18 23.49
N GLY A 72 17.44 6.66 24.46
CA GLY A 72 18.27 7.86 24.33
C GLY A 72 17.49 9.16 24.46
N ASP A 73 17.97 10.23 23.82
CA ASP A 73 17.29 11.51 23.81
C ASP A 73 16.01 11.42 22.95
N LYS A 74 14.92 12.01 23.47
CA LYS A 74 13.61 11.89 22.83
C LYS A 74 13.45 12.78 21.60
N GLU A 75 14.11 13.94 21.59
CA GLU A 75 14.04 14.87 20.44
C GLU A 75 14.86 14.29 19.29
N ASP A 76 16.07 13.81 19.54
CA ASP A 76 16.89 13.12 18.53
C ASP A 76 16.19 11.88 17.96
N ALA A 77 15.56 11.09 18.83
CA ALA A 77 14.79 9.92 18.42
C ALA A 77 13.58 10.29 17.56
N PHE A 78 12.90 11.41 17.88
CA PHE A 78 11.76 11.90 17.10
C PHE A 78 12.20 12.42 15.74
N GLU A 79 13.30 13.17 15.64
CA GLU A 79 13.86 13.62 14.37
C GLU A 79 14.20 12.45 13.45
N ASN A 80 14.88 11.43 13.99
CA ASN A 80 15.19 10.21 13.25
C ASN A 80 13.92 9.47 12.79
N TYR A 81 12.91 9.36 13.66
CA TYR A 81 11.64 8.74 13.32
C TYR A 81 10.87 9.53 12.26
N ALA A 82 10.85 10.86 12.36
CA ALA A 82 10.20 11.73 11.38
C ALA A 82 10.87 11.64 9.99
N PHE A 83 12.19 11.42 9.96
CA PHE A 83 12.96 11.32 8.73
C PHE A 83 12.92 9.93 8.08
N TYR A 84 13.12 8.86 8.87
CA TYR A 84 13.21 7.49 8.35
C TYR A 84 11.91 6.68 8.47
N GLY A 85 10.95 7.15 9.24
CA GLY A 85 9.69 6.45 9.48
C GLY A 85 9.80 5.27 10.44
N GLY A 86 8.71 4.51 10.53
CA GLY A 86 8.55 3.40 11.48
C GLY A 86 8.75 2.00 10.91
N MET A 87 9.45 1.82 9.79
CA MET A 87 9.71 0.48 9.25
C MET A 87 10.66 -0.29 10.18
N PRO A 88 10.28 -1.49 10.70
CA PRO A 88 11.04 -2.16 11.77
C PRO A 88 12.51 -2.43 11.42
N LEU A 89 12.82 -2.77 10.17
CA LEU A 89 14.19 -3.04 9.75
C LEU A 89 15.12 -1.80 9.76
N ILE A 90 14.56 -0.59 9.88
CA ILE A 90 15.36 0.63 10.09
C ILE A 90 16.19 0.53 11.37
N LEU A 91 15.63 -0.07 12.43
CA LEU A 91 16.31 -0.23 13.73
C LEU A 91 17.59 -1.07 13.62
N SER A 92 17.66 -1.98 12.67
CA SER A 92 18.83 -2.84 12.44
C SER A 92 19.88 -2.23 11.49
N ARG A 93 19.63 -1.04 10.92
CA ARG A 93 20.54 -0.39 9.99
C ARG A 93 21.45 0.58 10.73
N PRO A 94 22.79 0.35 10.75
CA PRO A 94 23.70 1.10 11.61
C PRO A 94 24.05 2.49 11.11
N THR A 95 23.85 2.78 9.82
CA THR A 95 24.20 4.06 9.21
C THR A 95 23.04 4.66 8.44
N ASP A 96 23.03 5.98 8.30
CA ASP A 96 22.01 6.71 7.53
C ASP A 96 21.99 6.27 6.07
N ALA A 97 23.15 6.03 5.47
CA ALA A 97 23.26 5.49 4.12
C ALA A 97 22.58 4.12 4.00
N ALA A 98 22.77 3.22 4.99
CA ALA A 98 22.12 1.91 4.98
C ALA A 98 20.60 1.99 5.19
N LYS A 99 20.13 2.95 6.00
CA LYS A 99 18.69 3.22 6.18
C LYS A 99 18.07 3.72 4.88
N MET A 100 18.70 4.73 4.25
CA MET A 100 18.23 5.29 2.98
C MET A 100 18.23 4.27 1.85
N GLN A 101 19.28 3.45 1.74
CA GLN A 101 19.35 2.38 0.76
C GLN A 101 18.22 1.37 0.96
N TYR A 102 17.98 0.96 2.21
CA TYR A 102 16.89 0.04 2.52
C TYR A 102 15.52 0.62 2.13
N LEU A 103 15.23 1.88 2.48
CA LEU A 103 13.97 2.53 2.14
C LEU A 103 13.80 2.68 0.62
N SER A 104 14.84 3.08 -0.09
CA SER A 104 14.82 3.20 -1.55
C SER A 104 14.57 1.86 -2.23
N SER A 105 15.24 0.79 -1.80
CA SER A 105 15.02 -0.56 -2.35
C SER A 105 13.62 -1.06 -2.02
N LEU A 106 13.15 -0.88 -0.78
CA LEU A 106 11.80 -1.26 -0.38
C LEU A 106 10.74 -0.55 -1.23
N PHE A 107 10.92 0.75 -1.45
CA PHE A 107 9.99 1.56 -2.22
C PHE A 107 9.98 1.16 -3.69
N SER A 108 11.14 1.08 -4.35
CA SER A 108 11.24 0.82 -5.80
C SER A 108 10.93 -0.63 -6.15
N GLU A 109 11.47 -1.59 -5.40
CA GLU A 109 11.38 -3.01 -5.75
C GLU A 109 10.11 -3.67 -5.24
N VAL A 110 9.64 -3.28 -4.05
CA VAL A 110 8.47 -3.92 -3.43
C VAL A 110 7.19 -3.18 -3.79
N TYR A 111 7.15 -1.86 -3.62
CA TYR A 111 5.92 -1.10 -3.82
C TYR A 111 5.68 -0.69 -5.27
N LEU A 112 6.60 0.05 -5.88
CA LEU A 112 6.38 0.56 -7.24
C LEU A 112 6.26 -0.56 -8.27
N LYS A 113 7.19 -1.52 -8.24
CA LYS A 113 7.17 -2.64 -9.16
C LYS A 113 5.89 -3.45 -9.03
N ASP A 114 5.46 -3.76 -7.80
CA ASP A 114 4.22 -4.49 -7.54
C ASP A 114 2.98 -3.72 -8.05
N ILE A 115 2.91 -2.40 -7.85
CA ILE A 115 1.82 -1.57 -8.37
C ILE A 115 1.81 -1.58 -9.89
N VAL A 116 2.95 -1.34 -10.53
CA VAL A 116 3.08 -1.26 -11.99
C VAL A 116 2.69 -2.59 -12.64
N GLU A 117 3.24 -3.70 -12.17
CA GLU A 117 3.00 -5.03 -12.72
C GLU A 117 1.55 -5.50 -12.49
N ARG A 118 1.07 -5.39 -11.25
CA ARG A 118 -0.25 -5.90 -10.85
C ARG A 118 -1.40 -5.09 -11.42
N LYS A 119 -1.27 -3.77 -11.45
CA LYS A 119 -2.31 -2.87 -11.97
C LYS A 119 -2.14 -2.56 -13.45
N LYS A 120 -1.10 -3.12 -14.11
CA LYS A 120 -0.78 -2.89 -15.53
C LYS A 120 -0.75 -1.39 -15.86
N VAL A 121 -0.03 -0.63 -15.03
CA VAL A 121 0.12 0.82 -15.20
C VAL A 121 0.79 1.10 -16.55
N LYS A 122 0.14 1.89 -17.40
CA LYS A 122 0.63 2.21 -18.74
C LYS A 122 1.56 3.43 -18.78
N ARG A 123 1.39 4.34 -17.84
CA ARG A 123 2.09 5.61 -17.74
C ARG A 123 2.78 5.69 -16.39
N GLU A 124 3.97 5.09 -16.30
CA GLU A 124 4.79 5.09 -15.08
C GLU A 124 5.31 6.50 -14.75
N ASP A 125 5.56 7.31 -15.78
CA ASP A 125 5.90 8.72 -15.66
C ASP A 125 4.80 9.51 -14.89
N VAL A 126 3.54 9.30 -15.25
CA VAL A 126 2.39 9.92 -14.58
C VAL A 126 2.25 9.41 -13.14
N LEU A 127 2.48 8.11 -12.91
CA LEU A 127 2.45 7.54 -11.56
C LEU A 127 3.52 8.19 -10.67
N SER A 128 4.74 8.39 -11.20
CA SER A 128 5.83 9.07 -10.50
C SER A 128 5.49 10.53 -10.20
N ASP A 129 4.96 11.28 -11.18
CA ASP A 129 4.53 12.67 -10.97
C ASP A 129 3.43 12.79 -9.90
N ILE A 130 2.46 11.85 -9.89
CA ILE A 130 1.40 11.80 -8.86
C ILE A 130 2.02 11.56 -7.48
N LEU A 131 2.95 10.62 -7.40
CA LEU A 131 3.63 10.29 -6.16
C LEU A 131 4.38 11.50 -5.58
N ASP A 132 5.16 12.20 -6.40
CA ASP A 132 5.90 13.40 -6.00
C ASP A 132 4.96 14.50 -5.51
N LEU A 133 3.83 14.71 -6.20
CA LEU A 133 2.82 15.68 -5.79
C LEU A 133 2.15 15.28 -4.46
N LEU A 134 1.83 14.01 -4.26
CA LEU A 134 1.24 13.54 -3.01
C LEU A 134 2.22 13.66 -1.85
N CYS A 135 3.49 13.27 -2.05
CA CYS A 135 4.54 13.41 -1.04
C CYS A 135 4.75 14.87 -0.62
N SER A 136 4.72 15.79 -1.59
CA SER A 136 4.89 17.23 -1.32
C SER A 136 3.67 17.91 -0.68
N SER A 137 2.50 17.25 -0.71
CA SER A 137 1.22 17.80 -0.23
C SER A 137 0.56 16.96 0.87
N VAL A 138 1.34 16.13 1.58
CA VAL A 138 0.84 15.33 2.71
C VAL A 138 0.13 16.21 3.73
N GLY A 139 -1.08 15.80 4.14
CA GLY A 139 -1.92 16.58 5.06
C GLY A 139 -2.69 17.73 4.42
N SER A 140 -2.52 17.99 3.13
CA SER A 140 -3.23 19.04 2.41
C SER A 140 -4.44 18.50 1.65
N LEU A 141 -5.39 19.40 1.33
CA LEU A 141 -6.53 19.05 0.49
C LEU A 141 -6.07 18.69 -0.92
N THR A 142 -6.33 17.46 -1.29
CA THR A 142 -5.95 16.91 -2.60
C THR A 142 -7.20 16.59 -3.42
N ASN A 143 -7.15 16.93 -4.71
CA ASN A 143 -8.23 16.67 -5.66
C ASN A 143 -7.63 16.12 -6.96
N PRO A 144 -8.11 14.98 -7.49
CA PRO A 144 -7.59 14.39 -8.72
C PRO A 144 -7.59 15.34 -9.93
N THR A 145 -8.58 16.25 -10.02
CA THR A 145 -8.62 17.24 -11.10
C THR A 145 -7.46 18.23 -11.00
N ARG A 146 -7.18 18.77 -9.81
CA ARG A 146 -6.07 19.71 -9.62
C ARG A 146 -4.71 19.02 -9.86
N VAL A 147 -4.56 17.77 -9.45
CA VAL A 147 -3.37 16.97 -9.72
C VAL A 147 -3.20 16.77 -11.22
N ALA A 148 -4.27 16.39 -11.95
CA ALA A 148 -4.25 16.26 -13.41
C ALA A 148 -3.87 17.58 -14.09
N ASP A 149 -4.44 18.70 -13.67
CA ASP A 149 -4.12 20.03 -14.22
C ASP A 149 -2.65 20.40 -14.02
N THR A 150 -2.10 20.09 -12.85
CA THR A 150 -0.69 20.33 -12.52
C THR A 150 0.23 19.51 -13.41
N ILE A 151 -0.04 18.20 -13.57
CA ILE A 151 0.73 17.30 -14.45
C ILE A 151 0.62 17.75 -15.89
N ASN A 152 -0.60 18.01 -16.37
CA ASN A 152 -0.84 18.46 -17.75
C ASN A 152 -0.16 19.80 -18.06
N SER A 153 -0.05 20.68 -17.07
CA SER A 153 0.68 21.96 -17.23
C SER A 153 2.19 21.76 -17.42
N LYS A 154 2.77 20.74 -16.79
CA LYS A 154 4.16 20.32 -17.00
C LYS A 154 4.32 19.66 -18.37
N GLN A 155 3.44 18.71 -18.72
CA GLN A 155 3.52 17.90 -19.95
C GLN A 155 3.25 18.71 -21.21
N LYS A 156 2.40 19.74 -21.19
CA LYS A 156 2.24 20.67 -22.33
C LYS A 156 3.54 21.35 -22.76
N ARG A 157 4.49 21.52 -21.84
CA ARG A 157 5.81 22.09 -22.15
C ARG A 157 6.75 21.07 -22.80
N SER A 158 6.53 19.79 -22.59
CA SER A 158 7.33 18.68 -23.16
C SER A 158 6.68 18.04 -24.40
N GLY A 159 5.45 18.44 -24.78
CA GLY A 159 4.75 17.88 -25.95
C GLY A 159 4.14 16.49 -25.71
N GLU A 160 3.97 16.08 -24.46
CA GLU A 160 3.43 14.78 -24.07
C GLU A 160 1.90 14.77 -24.02
N ASN A 161 1.32 13.57 -24.04
CA ASN A 161 -0.13 13.37 -23.96
C ASN A 161 -0.67 13.74 -22.57
N THR A 162 -1.78 14.46 -22.55
CA THR A 162 -2.47 14.84 -21.30
C THR A 162 -3.05 13.63 -20.57
N VAL A 163 -3.13 13.74 -19.26
CA VAL A 163 -3.75 12.73 -18.38
C VAL A 163 -5.12 13.20 -17.92
N SER A 164 -6.09 12.28 -17.87
CA SER A 164 -7.44 12.59 -17.38
C SER A 164 -7.51 12.55 -15.84
N PRO A 165 -8.40 13.33 -15.20
CA PRO A 165 -8.65 13.23 -13.75
C PRO A 165 -9.02 11.81 -13.29
N ASN A 166 -9.72 11.04 -14.14
CA ASN A 166 -10.10 9.65 -13.84
C ASN A 166 -8.87 8.74 -13.79
N THR A 167 -7.90 8.94 -14.68
CA THR A 167 -6.62 8.20 -14.65
C THR A 167 -5.83 8.54 -13.39
N VAL A 168 -5.77 9.83 -13.04
CA VAL A 168 -5.10 10.28 -11.82
C VAL A 168 -5.76 9.65 -10.59
N LYS A 169 -7.11 9.69 -10.52
CA LYS A 169 -7.83 9.04 -9.42
C LYS A 169 -7.51 7.55 -9.33
N ALA A 170 -7.54 6.83 -10.45
CA ALA A 170 -7.21 5.40 -10.46
C ALA A 170 -5.79 5.13 -9.94
N TYR A 171 -4.81 5.96 -10.30
CA TYR A 171 -3.43 5.81 -9.82
C TYR A 171 -3.30 6.15 -8.32
N MET A 172 -4.00 7.19 -7.85
CA MET A 172 -4.09 7.47 -6.41
C MET A 172 -4.72 6.29 -5.64
N ASP A 173 -5.79 5.69 -6.18
CA ASP A 173 -6.42 4.51 -5.59
C ASP A 173 -5.45 3.31 -5.57
N HIS A 174 -4.59 3.14 -6.59
CA HIS A 174 -3.57 2.09 -6.59
C HIS A 174 -2.50 2.30 -5.51
N LEU A 175 -2.06 3.54 -5.30
CA LEU A 175 -1.13 3.90 -4.23
C LEU A 175 -1.75 3.68 -2.84
N ALA A 176 -3.04 3.97 -2.68
CA ALA A 176 -3.79 3.71 -1.44
C ALA A 176 -3.99 2.21 -1.21
N ASP A 177 -4.33 1.45 -2.26
CA ASP A 177 -4.45 -0.01 -2.20
C ASP A 177 -3.15 -0.69 -1.75
N ALA A 178 -2.00 -0.11 -2.10
CA ALA A 178 -0.67 -0.57 -1.69
C ALA A 178 -0.23 -0.04 -0.30
N PHE A 179 -1.11 0.62 0.43
CA PHE A 179 -0.85 1.22 1.74
C PHE A 179 0.26 2.30 1.78
N LEU A 180 0.62 2.87 0.62
CA LEU A 180 1.57 3.98 0.56
C LEU A 180 0.99 5.29 1.06
N PHE A 181 -0.31 5.51 0.81
CA PHE A 181 -1.06 6.66 1.28
C PHE A 181 -2.39 6.24 1.88
N THR A 182 -2.87 7.00 2.84
CA THR A 182 -4.21 6.85 3.41
C THR A 182 -5.04 8.07 3.07
N GLU A 183 -6.21 7.87 2.45
CA GLU A 183 -7.17 8.93 2.22
C GLU A 183 -7.86 9.31 3.53
N CYS A 184 -7.64 10.54 3.99
CA CYS A 184 -8.37 11.13 5.11
C CYS A 184 -9.51 11.99 4.57
N LYS A 185 -10.76 11.53 4.72
CA LYS A 185 -11.93 12.31 4.29
C LYS A 185 -12.19 13.44 5.28
N LEU A 186 -12.35 14.66 4.78
CA LEU A 186 -12.80 15.77 5.58
C LEU A 186 -14.24 15.50 6.03
N SER A 187 -14.45 15.32 7.34
CA SER A 187 -15.80 15.19 7.89
C SER A 187 -16.41 16.57 8.05
N LEU A 188 -17.46 16.87 7.30
CA LEU A 188 -18.23 18.11 7.43
C LEU A 188 -19.17 18.09 8.66
N ILE A 189 -19.16 17.02 9.46
CA ILE A 189 -20.08 16.85 10.61
C ILE A 189 -19.56 17.57 11.87
N HIS A 190 -18.33 18.05 11.83
CA HIS A 190 -17.70 18.74 12.98
C HIS A 190 -17.33 20.20 12.70
N ILE A 191 -18.01 20.85 11.75
CA ILE A 191 -17.94 22.29 11.54
C ILE A 191 -19.21 22.94 12.09
#